data_db207e0bfab0f45dd3d0d435be98d82b
#
_entry.id   db207e0bfab0f45dd3d0d435be98d82b
#
_cell.length_a   1.000
_cell.length_b   1.000
_cell.length_c   1.000
_cell.angle_alpha   90.00
_cell.angle_beta   90.00
_cell.angle_gamma   90.00
#
_symmetry.space_group_name_H-M   'P 1'
#
loop_
_entity.id
_entity.type
_entity.pdbx_description
1 polymer ?
#
loop_
_entity_poly.entity_id
_entity_poly.type
_entity_poly.pdbx_seq_one_letter_code
_entity_poly.pdbx_strand_id
1 'polypeptide(L)'
;LFMMGMSTYLSLRKTEFKPSLIIYRKIAKRTILLFLIGLSINWFDMICSGNGLDFAHLRIWAVLQRIALCYGIVSLLAIHINQRYFVHIILGIIIVYMGILAFGNGYAYDASVNIIAQADLHFFGYDHLYHKSPVDPEGLLSTLPAIAHTMIGFLCCKYISIAAVSYTHLTLPTN
;
A
#
# COMPACT_ATOMS: atom_id res chain seq x y z
N LEU A 1 2.12 -1.97 -6.69
CA LEU A 1 1.84 -0.74 -5.95
C LEU A 1 1.75 0.48 -6.88
N PHE A 2 2.76 0.76 -7.71
CA PHE A 2 2.76 1.91 -8.63
C PHE A 2 1.54 1.92 -9.57
N MET A 3 1.31 0.83 -10.31
CA MET A 3 0.16 0.67 -11.20
C MET A 3 -1.19 0.78 -10.48
N MET A 4 -1.25 0.34 -9.23
CA MET A 4 -2.42 0.51 -8.39
C MET A 4 -2.69 1.99 -8.11
N GLY A 5 -1.66 2.78 -7.82
CA GLY A 5 -1.78 4.23 -7.68
C GLY A 5 -2.35 4.89 -8.93
N MET A 6 -1.86 4.53 -10.11
CA MET A 6 -2.38 5.02 -11.38
C MET A 6 -3.87 4.65 -11.57
N SER A 7 -4.23 3.40 -11.32
CA SER A 7 -5.62 2.91 -11.40
C SER A 7 -6.55 3.63 -10.42
N THR A 8 -6.04 3.93 -9.22
CA THR A 8 -6.79 4.68 -8.19
C THR A 8 -7.10 6.11 -8.67
N TYR A 9 -6.13 6.79 -9.27
CA TYR A 9 -6.35 8.11 -9.85
C TYR A 9 -7.45 8.09 -10.92
N LEU A 10 -7.37 7.17 -11.89
CA LEU A 10 -8.34 7.04 -12.97
C LEU A 10 -9.76 6.72 -12.44
N SER A 11 -9.84 5.89 -11.41
CA SER A 11 -11.11 5.55 -10.76
C SER A 11 -11.73 6.75 -10.05
N LEU A 12 -10.95 7.50 -9.28
CA LEU A 12 -11.44 8.65 -8.51
C LEU A 12 -11.67 9.89 -9.39
N ARG A 13 -10.93 10.05 -10.48
CA ARG A 13 -11.15 11.12 -11.46
C ARG A 13 -12.57 11.10 -12.02
N LYS A 14 -13.13 9.91 -12.28
CA LYS A 14 -14.51 9.76 -12.77
C LYS A 14 -15.56 10.32 -11.81
N THR A 15 -15.24 10.47 -10.55
CA THR A 15 -16.12 10.97 -9.49
C THR A 15 -15.73 12.36 -9.02
N GLU A 16 -14.83 13.04 -9.73
CA GLU A 16 -14.33 14.40 -9.42
C GLU A 16 -13.77 14.51 -7.99
N PHE A 17 -13.28 13.43 -7.41
CA PHE A 17 -12.77 13.38 -6.04
C PHE A 17 -13.75 13.86 -4.97
N LYS A 18 -15.05 13.93 -5.27
CA LYS A 18 -16.05 14.38 -4.31
C LYS A 18 -16.31 13.33 -3.24
N PRO A 19 -16.29 13.70 -1.95
CA PRO A 19 -16.62 12.76 -0.89
C PRO A 19 -18.10 12.36 -0.99
N SER A 20 -18.36 11.06 -1.13
CA SER A 20 -19.70 10.49 -1.19
C SER A 20 -19.73 9.14 -0.47
N LEU A 21 -20.83 8.87 0.24
CA LEU A 21 -21.01 7.60 0.95
C LEU A 21 -20.84 6.39 0.02
N ILE A 22 -21.24 6.54 -1.26
CA ILE A 22 -21.10 5.49 -2.28
C ILE A 22 -19.61 5.22 -2.57
N ILE A 23 -18.78 6.27 -2.64
CA ILE A 23 -17.34 6.14 -2.90
C ILE A 23 -16.65 5.49 -1.70
N TYR A 24 -16.97 5.91 -0.47
CA TYR A 24 -16.43 5.28 0.74
C TYR A 24 -16.79 3.80 0.82
N ARG A 25 -18.04 3.44 0.53
CA ARG A 25 -18.45 2.03 0.46
C ARG A 25 -17.68 1.24 -0.59
N LYS A 26 -17.43 1.81 -1.77
CA LYS A 26 -16.65 1.16 -2.84
C LYS A 26 -15.20 0.95 -2.41
N ILE A 27 -14.56 1.95 -1.80
CA ILE A 27 -13.18 1.86 -1.30
C ILE A 27 -13.12 0.80 -0.21
N ALA A 28 -13.98 0.88 0.81
CA ALA A 28 -14.01 -0.07 1.91
C ALA A 28 -14.26 -1.51 1.43
N LYS A 29 -15.28 -1.71 0.56
CA LYS A 29 -15.57 -3.03 0.00
C LYS A 29 -14.36 -3.60 -0.74
N ARG A 30 -13.67 -2.80 -1.57
CA ARG A 30 -12.52 -3.27 -2.34
C ARG A 30 -11.32 -3.56 -1.43
N THR A 31 -11.07 -2.72 -0.43
CA THR A 31 -10.01 -2.93 0.57
C THR A 31 -10.23 -4.22 1.35
N ILE A 32 -11.44 -4.39 1.90
CA ILE A 32 -11.79 -5.58 2.68
C ILE A 32 -11.75 -6.84 1.81
N LEU A 33 -12.28 -6.79 0.59
CA LEU A 33 -12.29 -7.93 -0.32
C LEU A 33 -10.88 -8.37 -0.71
N LEU A 34 -9.98 -7.42 -1.03
CA LEU A 34 -8.58 -7.73 -1.32
C LEU A 34 -7.86 -8.32 -0.10
N PHE A 35 -8.15 -7.79 1.09
CA PHE A 35 -7.59 -8.29 2.34
C PHE A 35 -8.03 -9.73 2.62
N LEU A 36 -9.33 -10.01 2.47
CA LEU A 36 -9.90 -11.36 2.68
C LEU A 36 -9.40 -12.37 1.64
N ILE A 37 -9.28 -11.96 0.37
CA ILE A 37 -8.69 -12.83 -0.67
C ILE A 37 -7.25 -13.17 -0.30
N GLY A 38 -6.45 -12.20 0.15
CA GLY A 38 -5.09 -12.45 0.58
C GLY A 38 -5.01 -13.43 1.77
N LEU A 39 -5.91 -13.27 2.73
CA LEU A 39 -6.02 -14.19 3.87
C LEU A 39 -6.39 -15.59 3.42
N SER A 40 -7.35 -15.71 2.50
CA SER A 40 -7.79 -17.01 1.96
C SER A 40 -6.68 -17.73 1.21
N ILE A 41 -5.83 -17.02 0.48
CA ILE A 41 -4.67 -17.58 -0.23
C ILE A 41 -3.65 -18.11 0.78
N ASN A 42 -3.33 -17.35 1.82
CA ASN A 42 -2.39 -17.80 2.86
C ASN A 42 -2.94 -19.02 3.61
N TRP A 43 -4.23 -19.04 3.87
CA TRP A 43 -4.89 -20.18 4.49
C TRP A 43 -4.86 -21.43 3.59
N PHE A 44 -5.13 -21.26 2.31
CA PHE A 44 -5.09 -22.34 1.33
C PHE A 44 -3.66 -22.93 1.20
N ASP A 45 -2.63 -22.08 1.17
CA ASP A 45 -1.23 -22.50 1.13
C ASP A 45 -0.87 -23.34 2.37
N MET A 46 -1.36 -22.94 3.55
CA MET A 46 -1.15 -23.68 4.80
C MET A 46 -1.83 -25.06 4.77
N ILE A 47 -3.05 -25.17 4.23
CA ILE A 47 -3.75 -26.46 4.07
C ILE A 47 -2.97 -27.37 3.12
N CYS A 48 -2.51 -26.84 1.99
CA CYS A 48 -1.73 -27.62 1.01
C CYS A 48 -0.38 -28.09 1.55
N SER A 49 0.20 -27.34 2.49
CA SER A 49 1.46 -27.69 3.16
C SER A 49 1.31 -28.76 4.26
N GLY A 50 0.10 -29.28 4.48
CA GLY A 50 -0.16 -30.35 5.42
C GLY A 50 -0.27 -29.95 6.91
N ASN A 51 -0.22 -28.63 7.21
CA ASN A 51 -0.30 -28.12 8.58
C ASN A 51 -1.74 -27.99 9.13
N GLY A 52 -2.73 -28.51 8.42
CA GLY A 52 -4.11 -28.57 8.87
C GLY A 52 -4.83 -27.23 8.95
N LEU A 53 -5.82 -27.15 9.82
CA LEU A 53 -6.66 -25.94 10.05
C LEU A 53 -6.14 -25.14 11.26
N ASP A 54 -4.84 -25.00 11.40
CA ASP A 54 -4.27 -24.34 12.57
C ASP A 54 -4.19 -22.83 12.35
N PHE A 55 -5.22 -22.11 12.82
CA PHE A 55 -5.29 -20.65 12.72
C PHE A 55 -4.22 -19.92 13.55
N ALA A 56 -3.60 -20.59 14.51
CA ALA A 56 -2.59 -19.98 15.38
C ALA A 56 -1.29 -19.68 14.63
N HIS A 57 -1.00 -20.39 13.53
CA HIS A 57 0.18 -20.19 12.70
C HIS A 57 -0.13 -19.56 11.34
N LEU A 58 -1.34 -19.00 11.17
CA LEU A 58 -1.72 -18.37 9.92
C LEU A 58 -0.96 -17.05 9.72
N ARG A 59 -0.24 -16.93 8.62
CA ARG A 59 0.39 -15.67 8.22
C ARG A 59 -0.67 -14.63 7.87
N ILE A 60 -0.82 -13.63 8.72
CA ILE A 60 -1.83 -12.57 8.56
C ILE A 60 -1.37 -11.52 7.55
N TRP A 61 -0.04 -11.23 7.50
CA TRP A 61 0.52 -10.16 6.72
C TRP A 61 1.24 -10.68 5.47
N ALA A 62 0.75 -10.32 4.29
CA ALA A 62 1.32 -10.70 3.00
C ALA A 62 1.08 -9.61 1.94
N VAL A 63 1.55 -9.83 0.73
CA VAL A 63 1.52 -8.88 -0.41
C VAL A 63 0.14 -8.29 -0.65
N LEU A 64 -0.93 -9.10 -0.64
CA LEU A 64 -2.29 -8.66 -0.94
C LEU A 64 -2.88 -7.78 0.16
N GLN A 65 -2.62 -8.08 1.42
CA GLN A 65 -3.03 -7.25 2.56
C GLN A 65 -2.35 -5.89 2.50
N ARG A 66 -1.06 -5.87 2.18
CA ARG A 66 -0.30 -4.65 1.96
C ARG A 66 -0.85 -3.81 0.81
N ILE A 67 -1.17 -4.43 -0.32
CA ILE A 67 -1.83 -3.78 -1.46
C ILE A 67 -3.18 -3.20 -1.04
N ALA A 68 -3.99 -3.96 -0.32
CA ALA A 68 -5.30 -3.53 0.15
C ALA A 68 -5.20 -2.28 1.04
N LEU A 69 -4.26 -2.27 2.00
CA LEU A 69 -4.02 -1.12 2.87
C LEU A 69 -3.54 0.11 2.10
N CYS A 70 -2.53 -0.05 1.25
CA CYS A 70 -2.02 1.05 0.43
C CYS A 70 -3.13 1.66 -0.45
N TYR A 71 -3.97 0.81 -1.05
CA TYR A 71 -5.13 1.28 -1.82
C TYR A 71 -6.12 2.07 -0.97
N GLY A 72 -6.49 1.54 0.20
CA GLY A 72 -7.43 2.18 1.11
C GLY A 72 -6.93 3.56 1.58
N ILE A 73 -5.69 3.60 2.10
CA ILE A 73 -5.08 4.82 2.62
C ILE A 73 -4.92 5.88 1.52
N VAL A 74 -4.34 5.53 0.37
CA VAL A 74 -4.13 6.49 -0.73
C VAL A 74 -5.45 6.99 -1.30
N SER A 75 -6.47 6.13 -1.41
CA SER A 75 -7.81 6.54 -1.85
C SER A 75 -8.46 7.53 -0.88
N LEU A 76 -8.35 7.31 0.42
CA LEU A 76 -8.87 8.22 1.44
C LEU A 76 -8.10 9.55 1.45
N LEU A 77 -6.77 9.51 1.37
CA LEU A 77 -5.94 10.71 1.26
C LEU A 77 -6.33 11.54 0.03
N ALA A 78 -6.58 10.88 -1.12
CA ALA A 78 -6.94 11.56 -2.36
C ALA A 78 -8.29 12.27 -2.31
N ILE A 79 -9.21 11.82 -1.45
CA ILE A 79 -10.53 12.45 -1.25
C ILE A 79 -10.44 13.61 -0.24
N HIS A 80 -9.67 13.44 0.84
CA HIS A 80 -9.64 14.41 1.94
C HIS A 80 -8.58 15.48 1.81
N ILE A 81 -7.44 15.17 1.15
CA ILE A 81 -6.30 16.07 1.06
C ILE A 81 -6.14 16.56 -0.37
N ASN A 82 -5.89 17.86 -0.51
CA ASN A 82 -5.58 18.43 -1.81
C ASN A 82 -4.32 17.77 -2.39
N GLN A 83 -4.43 17.28 -3.60
CA GLN A 83 -3.36 16.55 -4.30
C GLN A 83 -2.06 17.37 -4.49
N ARG A 84 -2.09 18.69 -4.26
CA ARG A 84 -0.89 19.55 -4.24
C ARG A 84 0.07 19.18 -3.12
N TYR A 85 -0.47 18.69 -1.98
CA TYR A 85 0.34 18.31 -0.82
C TYR A 85 0.90 16.89 -0.91
N PHE A 86 0.52 16.10 -1.92
CA PHE A 86 0.97 14.71 -2.06
C PHE A 86 2.50 14.59 -2.13
N VAL A 87 3.17 15.50 -2.84
CA VAL A 87 4.64 15.51 -2.91
C VAL A 87 5.25 15.71 -1.52
N HIS A 88 4.70 16.62 -0.73
CA HIS A 88 5.20 16.88 0.63
C HIS A 88 4.94 15.70 1.57
N ILE A 89 3.78 15.04 1.43
CA ILE A 89 3.46 13.83 2.21
C ILE A 89 4.41 12.69 1.83
N ILE A 90 4.68 12.47 0.54
CA ILE A 90 5.63 11.47 0.07
C ILE A 90 7.02 11.72 0.66
N LEU A 91 7.52 12.96 0.56
CA LEU A 91 8.81 13.33 1.14
C LEU A 91 8.83 13.13 2.66
N GLY A 92 7.77 13.55 3.35
CA GLY A 92 7.63 13.34 4.79
C GLY A 92 7.67 11.86 5.18
N ILE A 93 6.94 11.00 4.48
CA ILE A 93 6.95 9.55 4.72
C ILE A 93 8.36 8.98 4.50
N ILE A 94 9.04 9.37 3.42
CA ILE A 94 10.39 8.88 3.11
C ILE A 94 11.39 9.33 4.20
N ILE A 95 11.35 10.61 4.60
CA ILE A 95 12.25 11.15 5.63
C ILE A 95 12.02 10.45 6.97
N VAL A 96 10.77 10.29 7.39
CA VAL A 96 10.41 9.57 8.62
C VAL A 96 10.88 8.13 8.57
N TYR A 97 10.63 7.43 7.46
CA TYR A 97 11.07 6.05 7.29
C TYR A 97 12.60 5.91 7.33
N MET A 98 13.33 6.78 6.62
CA MET A 98 14.79 6.81 6.66
C MET A 98 15.32 7.11 8.08
N GLY A 99 14.68 8.03 8.80
CA GLY A 99 15.00 8.30 10.20
C GLY A 99 14.82 7.07 11.08
N ILE A 100 13.69 6.37 10.97
CA ILE A 100 13.43 5.14 11.72
C ILE A 100 14.50 4.08 11.42
N LEU A 101 14.88 3.89 10.14
CA LEU A 101 15.94 2.95 9.78
C LEU A 101 17.30 3.33 10.33
N ALA A 102 17.65 4.62 10.29
CA ALA A 102 18.94 5.11 10.75
C ALA A 102 19.10 4.98 12.28
N PHE A 103 18.07 5.34 13.06
CA PHE A 103 18.10 5.27 14.52
C PHE A 103 17.84 3.87 15.07
N GLY A 104 17.12 3.02 14.32
CA GLY A 104 16.68 1.70 14.76
C GLY A 104 17.48 0.53 14.16
N ASN A 105 18.70 0.77 13.65
CA ASN A 105 19.51 -0.27 13.00
C ASN A 105 18.74 -1.08 11.93
N GLY A 106 17.82 -0.43 11.20
CA GLY A 106 16.98 -1.06 10.20
C GLY A 106 17.73 -1.69 9.02
N TYR A 107 19.02 -1.44 8.90
CA TYR A 107 19.93 -2.05 7.91
C TYR A 107 20.58 -3.34 8.41
N ALA A 108 20.44 -3.67 9.70
CA ALA A 108 21.01 -4.89 10.26
C ALA A 108 20.29 -6.12 9.71
N TYR A 109 21.04 -7.14 9.31
CA TYR A 109 20.48 -8.41 8.84
C TYR A 109 19.99 -9.30 9.99
N ASP A 110 20.41 -8.98 11.21
CA ASP A 110 20.02 -9.69 12.42
C ASP A 110 18.66 -9.19 12.92
N ALA A 111 17.67 -10.08 12.99
CA ALA A 111 16.32 -9.79 13.44
C ALA A 111 16.25 -9.27 14.88
N SER A 112 17.19 -9.66 15.73
CA SER A 112 17.26 -9.24 17.14
C SER A 112 17.57 -7.76 17.32
N VAL A 113 18.22 -7.15 16.34
CA VAL A 113 18.69 -5.75 16.39
C VAL A 113 17.91 -4.85 15.42
N ASN A 114 17.27 -5.44 14.41
CA ASN A 114 16.57 -4.71 13.37
C ASN A 114 15.21 -4.21 13.85
N ILE A 115 14.99 -2.89 13.83
CA ILE A 115 13.74 -2.27 14.28
C ILE A 115 12.50 -2.73 13.48
N ILE A 116 12.67 -3.08 12.20
CA ILE A 116 11.57 -3.57 11.36
C ILE A 116 11.10 -4.92 11.91
N ALA A 117 12.05 -5.85 12.16
CA ALA A 117 11.74 -7.16 12.71
C ALA A 117 11.16 -7.07 14.13
N GLN A 118 11.70 -6.17 14.97
CA GLN A 118 11.17 -5.95 16.32
C GLN A 118 9.75 -5.37 16.30
N ALA A 119 9.46 -4.44 15.41
CA ALA A 119 8.11 -3.89 15.26
C ALA A 119 7.12 -4.98 14.82
N ASP A 120 7.48 -5.79 13.83
CA ASP A 120 6.62 -6.87 13.34
C ASP A 120 6.40 -7.95 14.41
N LEU A 121 7.44 -8.32 15.16
CA LEU A 121 7.34 -9.22 16.33
C LEU A 121 6.41 -8.67 17.41
N HIS A 122 6.48 -7.38 17.68
CA HIS A 122 5.66 -6.74 18.72
C HIS A 122 4.17 -6.70 18.35
N PHE A 123 3.85 -6.45 17.07
CA PHE A 123 2.47 -6.31 16.60
C PHE A 123 1.79 -7.64 16.23
N PHE A 124 2.53 -8.58 15.65
CA PHE A 124 1.96 -9.81 15.10
C PHE A 124 2.37 -11.08 15.86
N GLY A 125 3.41 -11.00 16.67
CA GLY A 125 3.99 -12.19 17.32
C GLY A 125 4.79 -13.06 16.34
N TYR A 126 5.57 -13.99 16.88
CA TYR A 126 6.46 -14.85 16.08
C TYR A 126 5.70 -15.77 15.13
N ASP A 127 4.56 -16.32 15.56
CA ASP A 127 3.80 -17.36 14.86
C ASP A 127 3.12 -16.87 13.56
N HIS A 128 2.93 -15.55 13.41
CA HIS A 128 2.23 -14.94 12.27
C HIS A 128 3.16 -14.29 11.24
N LEU A 129 4.49 -14.39 11.44
CA LEU A 129 5.51 -13.81 10.58
C LEU A 129 6.04 -14.80 9.54
N TYR A 130 6.83 -14.28 8.60
CA TYR A 130 7.47 -15.08 7.57
C TYR A 130 8.74 -15.76 8.11
N HIS A 131 8.68 -17.08 8.33
CA HIS A 131 9.78 -17.83 8.95
C HIS A 131 10.99 -18.14 8.03
N LYS A 132 10.90 -17.87 6.73
CA LYS A 132 12.00 -18.14 5.77
C LYS A 132 13.05 -17.03 5.71
N SER A 133 12.83 -15.90 6.37
CA SER A 133 13.76 -14.77 6.43
C SER A 133 13.81 -14.20 7.83
N PRO A 134 14.98 -13.74 8.31
CA PRO A 134 15.11 -13.11 9.63
C PRO A 134 14.31 -11.81 9.77
N VAL A 135 14.04 -11.13 8.66
CA VAL A 135 13.22 -9.91 8.59
C VAL A 135 12.09 -10.14 7.59
N ASP A 136 10.84 -9.87 7.98
CA ASP A 136 9.70 -9.97 7.04
C ASP A 136 9.79 -8.82 6.02
N PRO A 137 9.95 -9.13 4.71
CA PRO A 137 10.03 -8.10 3.67
C PRO A 137 8.71 -7.33 3.50
N GLU A 138 7.61 -7.87 4.03
CA GLU A 138 6.27 -7.31 3.89
C GLU A 138 5.74 -6.72 5.20
N GLY A 139 6.59 -6.53 6.21
CA GLY A 139 6.22 -6.05 7.52
C GLY A 139 5.46 -4.73 7.55
N LEU A 140 4.86 -4.42 8.69
CA LEU A 140 4.03 -3.24 8.90
C LEU A 140 4.81 -1.95 8.60
N LEU A 141 6.04 -1.85 9.09
CA LEU A 141 6.87 -0.66 8.93
C LEU A 141 7.25 -0.43 7.45
N SER A 142 7.50 -1.51 6.70
CA SER A 142 7.79 -1.47 5.26
C SER A 142 6.56 -1.06 4.41
N THR A 143 5.38 -0.98 5.01
CA THR A 143 4.17 -0.46 4.34
C THR A 143 4.22 1.06 4.16
N LEU A 144 4.98 1.80 4.98
CA LEU A 144 5.15 3.25 4.83
C LEU A 144 5.72 3.63 3.45
N PRO A 145 6.90 3.12 3.03
CA PRO A 145 7.41 3.41 1.68
C PRO A 145 6.50 2.84 0.57
N ALA A 146 5.74 1.79 0.83
CA ALA A 146 4.77 1.25 -0.11
C ALA A 146 3.62 2.23 -0.38
N ILE A 147 3.14 2.95 0.65
CA ILE A 147 2.16 4.02 0.51
C ILE A 147 2.74 5.16 -0.34
N ALA A 148 3.97 5.60 -0.04
CA ALA A 148 4.66 6.63 -0.82
C ALA A 148 4.79 6.22 -2.30
N HIS A 149 5.17 4.98 -2.59
CA HIS A 149 5.28 4.43 -3.94
C HIS A 149 3.92 4.42 -4.67
N THR A 150 2.84 4.10 -3.98
CA THR A 150 1.48 4.16 -4.53
C THR A 150 1.06 5.60 -4.83
N MET A 151 1.39 6.56 -3.95
CA MET A 151 1.13 7.98 -4.18
C MET A 151 1.92 8.55 -5.36
N ILE A 152 3.17 8.09 -5.57
CA ILE A 152 3.96 8.43 -6.76
C ILE A 152 3.23 7.97 -8.03
N GLY A 153 2.76 6.71 -8.07
CA GLY A 153 1.97 6.20 -9.19
C GLY A 153 0.70 7.03 -9.46
N PHE A 154 0.01 7.45 -8.40
CA PHE A 154 -1.15 8.33 -8.49
C PHE A 154 -0.81 9.68 -9.14
N LEU A 155 0.26 10.34 -8.68
CA LEU A 155 0.73 11.61 -9.23
C LEU A 155 1.20 11.48 -10.69
N CYS A 156 1.94 10.42 -11.02
CA CYS A 156 2.36 10.16 -12.39
C CYS A 156 1.16 10.09 -13.34
N CYS A 157 0.12 9.34 -12.97
CA CYS A 157 -1.09 9.24 -13.78
C CYS A 157 -1.80 10.58 -13.92
N LYS A 158 -1.83 11.39 -12.86
CA LYS A 158 -2.38 12.75 -12.90
C LYS A 158 -1.67 13.61 -13.92
N TYR A 159 -0.34 13.67 -13.86
CA TYR A 159 0.46 14.51 -14.78
C TYR A 159 0.38 14.02 -16.22
N ILE A 160 0.43 12.72 -16.46
CA ILE A 160 0.25 12.13 -17.80
C ILE A 160 -1.14 12.49 -18.35
N SER A 161 -2.18 12.41 -17.52
CA SER A 161 -3.54 12.75 -17.94
C SER A 161 -3.70 14.24 -18.31
N ILE A 162 -3.02 15.13 -17.59
CA ILE A 162 -3.03 16.57 -17.90
C ILE A 162 -2.27 16.83 -19.19
N ALA A 163 -1.10 16.24 -19.36
CA ALA A 163 -0.31 16.37 -20.57
C ALA A 163 -1.03 15.86 -21.81
N ALA A 164 -1.67 14.67 -21.73
CA ALA A 164 -2.43 14.09 -22.84
C ALA A 164 -3.58 15.00 -23.29
N VAL A 165 -4.30 15.63 -22.37
CA VAL A 165 -5.36 16.60 -22.70
C VAL A 165 -4.79 17.82 -23.40
N SER A 166 -3.64 18.32 -22.96
CA SER A 166 -2.98 19.47 -23.59
C SER A 166 -2.57 19.18 -25.04
N TYR A 167 -2.05 17.98 -25.31
CA TYR A 167 -1.68 17.59 -26.68
C TYR A 167 -2.88 17.47 -27.61
N THR A 168 -4.02 16.93 -27.14
CA THR A 168 -5.22 16.81 -27.98
C THR A 168 -5.81 18.17 -28.38
N HIS A 169 -5.69 19.19 -27.54
CA HIS A 169 -6.13 20.55 -27.87
C HIS A 169 -5.19 21.26 -28.84
N LEU A 170 -3.91 20.90 -28.90
CA LEU A 170 -2.94 21.48 -29.81
C LEU A 170 -3.00 20.87 -31.23
N THR A 171 -3.49 19.67 -31.37
CA THR A 171 -3.48 18.90 -32.64
C THR A 171 -4.84 18.84 -33.35
N LEU A 172 -5.91 19.33 -32.74
CA LEU A 172 -7.19 19.47 -33.45
C LEU A 172 -7.12 20.74 -34.34
N PRO A 173 -7.17 20.60 -35.70
CA PRO A 173 -7.35 21.74 -36.57
C PRO A 173 -8.68 22.39 -36.27
N THR A 174 -8.67 23.66 -35.97
CA THR A 174 -9.87 24.51 -35.95
C THR A 174 -10.39 24.61 -37.39
N ASN A 175 -11.37 23.73 -37.73
CA ASN A 175 -12.23 23.94 -38.89
C ASN A 175 -13.39 24.82 -38.48
#